data_6fe03844be15ef62fc149a5f15aaf116
#
_entry.id   6fe03844be15ef62fc149a5f15aaf116
#
_cell.length_a   1.000
_cell.length_b   1.000
_cell.length_c   1.000
_cell.angle_alpha   90.00
_cell.angle_beta   90.00
_cell.angle_gamma   90.00
#
_symmetry.space_group_name_H-M   'P 1'
#
loop_
_entity.id
_entity.type
_entity.pdbx_description
1 polymer ?
#
loop_
_entity_poly.entity_id
_entity_poly.type
_entity_poly.pdbx_seq_one_letter_code
_entity_poly.pdbx_strand_id
1 'polypeptide(L)'
;MTPDRFLRPGSSVFPLQDDFPAMLRTVTQYLRSLEDPYGLVRTLRDPEVCRRPDGRPWYAVGNSAVVFKVRCAGRTRMLKCYTRPMPHLEILYGRRLLRRELFIYTDHERGEWADVVTGPWYEGPTLGDAVIRAAAAGDRERLLFLAVAFDRLVLAMLRRDWAHGDLKPENIIVTARGLRLVDFDASYLPALAGEPSPELGTAAYQHPARTVRDYDRHLDDFPAALLSTALHALALDPGLYGRTPLTDGLLFVPKEVVDGSSAVWRECLELFSRAGDAVHRRIALLLRSPVLRLAGLEELMDFAVRLAGTLPDGDRASDLTAAYAAAPPELFVRDGWWGFRDGVRIVIPPVYDAGFDFTEGPAAVLTGRRWAFVDTAGREALCMEGFDAVKPFRNGCAVAERNGCRYAVDRRGRVRKLDI
;
A
#
# COMPACT_ATOMS: atom_id res chain seq x y z
N MET A 1 -19.02 -29.43 76.45
CA MET A 1 -19.67 -30.50 75.69
C MET A 1 -19.53 -30.12 74.19
N THR A 2 -18.68 -30.83 73.61
CA THR A 2 -18.33 -31.06 72.18
C THR A 2 -19.52 -31.22 71.26
N PRO A 3 -19.33 -31.31 69.90
CA PRO A 3 -18.06 -31.53 69.17
C PRO A 3 -17.88 -30.71 67.83
N ASP A 4 -16.65 -30.67 67.46
CA ASP A 4 -16.05 -30.55 66.15
C ASP A 4 -16.87 -30.93 64.91
N ARG A 5 -16.82 -30.08 63.88
CA ARG A 5 -17.01 -30.48 62.48
C ARG A 5 -15.80 -30.12 61.65
N PHE A 6 -15.01 -31.12 61.28
CA PHE A 6 -13.98 -31.08 60.28
C PHE A 6 -14.57 -30.74 58.89
N LEU A 7 -14.13 -29.68 58.32
CA LEU A 7 -14.28 -29.40 56.91
C LEU A 7 -13.11 -30.03 56.15
N ARG A 8 -13.42 -30.97 55.26
CA ARG A 8 -12.45 -31.52 54.29
C ARG A 8 -12.07 -30.47 53.27
N PRO A 9 -10.79 -30.33 52.87
CA PRO A 9 -10.41 -29.49 51.75
C PRO A 9 -10.82 -30.16 50.44
N GLY A 10 -11.60 -29.44 49.62
CA GLY A 10 -11.91 -29.82 48.26
C GLY A 10 -10.65 -29.81 47.42
N SER A 11 -10.33 -30.94 46.82
CA SER A 11 -9.32 -31.10 45.80
C SER A 11 -9.77 -30.38 44.52
N SER A 12 -9.28 -29.15 44.32
CA SER A 12 -9.29 -28.52 43.00
C SER A 12 -8.25 -29.25 42.15
N VAL A 13 -8.72 -30.12 41.28
CA VAL A 13 -7.92 -30.68 40.20
C VAL A 13 -7.78 -29.52 39.17
N PHE A 14 -6.67 -28.82 39.26
CA PHE A 14 -6.21 -27.99 38.13
C PHE A 14 -5.78 -28.96 37.01
N PRO A 15 -6.25 -28.79 35.76
CA PRO A 15 -5.64 -29.51 34.66
C PRO A 15 -4.20 -29.01 34.55
N LEU A 16 -3.26 -29.94 34.68
CA LEU A 16 -1.88 -29.72 34.27
C LEU A 16 -1.92 -29.34 32.77
N GLN A 17 -1.82 -28.06 32.46
CA GLN A 17 -1.40 -27.61 31.17
C GLN A 17 0.05 -28.08 31.03
N ASP A 18 0.27 -29.01 30.11
CA ASP A 18 1.60 -29.40 29.67
C ASP A 18 2.24 -28.17 28.97
N ASP A 19 2.87 -27.32 29.76
CA ASP A 19 3.78 -26.25 29.30
C ASP A 19 5.11 -26.88 28.83
N PHE A 20 5.03 -27.74 27.82
CA PHE A 20 6.21 -28.01 27.00
C PHE A 20 6.39 -26.82 26.09
N PRO A 21 7.60 -26.19 26.01
CA PRO A 21 7.88 -25.14 25.05
C PRO A 21 7.56 -25.72 23.68
N ALA A 22 6.65 -25.06 22.95
CA ALA A 22 6.25 -25.49 21.62
C ALA A 22 7.50 -25.71 20.78
N MET A 23 7.75 -26.98 20.39
CA MET A 23 8.98 -27.35 19.71
C MET A 23 9.03 -26.66 18.36
N LEU A 24 10.05 -25.84 18.13
CA LEU A 24 10.27 -25.13 16.87
C LEU A 24 10.48 -26.16 15.76
N ARG A 25 9.64 -26.11 14.72
CA ARG A 25 9.76 -26.99 13.56
C ARG A 25 10.75 -26.40 12.57
N THR A 26 11.54 -27.24 11.93
CA THR A 26 12.59 -26.81 11.02
C THR A 26 12.21 -27.01 9.56
N VAL A 27 12.83 -26.26 8.66
CA VAL A 27 12.69 -26.41 7.22
C VAL A 27 13.08 -27.83 6.78
N THR A 28 14.15 -28.38 7.38
CA THR A 28 14.64 -29.74 7.08
C THR A 28 13.62 -30.83 7.42
N GLN A 29 12.90 -30.68 8.53
CA GLN A 29 11.84 -31.63 8.90
C GLN A 29 10.71 -31.65 7.86
N TYR A 30 10.27 -30.47 7.42
CA TYR A 30 9.26 -30.33 6.37
C TYR A 30 9.73 -30.88 5.02
N LEU A 31 10.98 -30.55 4.60
CA LEU A 31 11.54 -31.06 3.35
C LEU A 31 11.62 -32.58 3.33
N ARG A 32 12.09 -33.20 4.42
CA ARG A 32 12.19 -34.65 4.52
C ARG A 32 10.84 -35.35 4.26
N SER A 33 9.76 -34.81 4.81
CA SER A 33 8.41 -35.36 4.63
C SER A 33 7.82 -35.06 3.26
N LEU A 34 8.24 -33.98 2.62
CA LEU A 34 7.79 -33.60 1.27
C LEU A 34 8.61 -34.27 0.14
N GLU A 35 9.83 -34.75 0.41
CA GLU A 35 10.65 -35.49 -0.53
C GLU A 35 10.19 -36.94 -0.72
N ASP A 36 9.63 -37.55 0.34
CA ASP A 36 8.95 -38.86 0.27
C ASP A 36 7.61 -38.76 1.04
N PRO A 37 6.56 -38.23 0.39
CA PRO A 37 5.29 -37.94 1.05
C PRO A 37 4.39 -39.16 1.26
N TYR A 38 4.81 -40.36 0.81
CA TYR A 38 3.99 -41.56 0.94
C TYR A 38 3.65 -41.88 2.39
N GLY A 39 2.35 -41.91 2.71
CA GLY A 39 1.86 -42.09 4.09
C GLY A 39 2.05 -40.89 5.01
N LEU A 40 2.71 -39.81 4.57
CA LEU A 40 3.00 -38.62 5.37
C LEU A 40 2.09 -37.42 5.06
N VAL A 41 1.17 -37.55 4.11
CA VAL A 41 0.15 -36.56 3.75
C VAL A 41 -1.24 -37.17 3.80
N ARG A 42 -2.25 -36.34 4.11
CA ARG A 42 -3.63 -36.83 4.23
C ARG A 42 -4.52 -36.51 3.04
N THR A 43 -4.54 -35.26 2.62
CA THR A 43 -5.48 -34.75 1.60
C THR A 43 -4.80 -34.20 0.37
N LEU A 44 -3.55 -33.81 0.47
CA LEU A 44 -2.75 -33.41 -0.67
C LEU A 44 -2.48 -34.63 -1.56
N ARG A 45 -2.80 -34.49 -2.86
CA ARG A 45 -2.59 -35.57 -3.83
C ARG A 45 -1.22 -35.41 -4.48
N ASP A 46 -0.34 -36.37 -4.26
CA ASP A 46 1.00 -36.48 -4.85
C ASP A 46 1.77 -35.13 -4.82
N PRO A 47 1.99 -34.54 -3.62
CA PRO A 47 2.71 -33.29 -3.52
C PRO A 47 4.20 -33.50 -3.86
N GLU A 48 4.67 -32.79 -4.86
CA GLU A 48 6.06 -32.77 -5.29
C GLU A 48 6.62 -31.35 -5.11
N VAL A 49 7.73 -31.20 -4.39
CA VAL A 49 8.41 -29.89 -4.26
C VAL A 49 9.04 -29.54 -5.58
N CYS A 50 8.67 -28.39 -6.15
CA CYS A 50 9.28 -27.86 -7.36
C CYS A 50 10.75 -27.53 -7.10
N ARG A 51 11.60 -27.72 -8.11
CA ARG A 51 13.03 -27.43 -8.01
C ARG A 51 13.40 -26.19 -8.80
N ARG A 52 14.41 -25.48 -8.32
CA ARG A 52 15.07 -24.39 -9.03
C ARG A 52 15.94 -24.92 -10.16
N PRO A 53 16.39 -24.09 -11.11
CA PRO A 53 17.30 -24.53 -12.19
C PRO A 53 18.59 -25.18 -11.69
N ASP A 54 19.05 -24.85 -10.48
CA ASP A 54 20.22 -25.44 -9.82
C ASP A 54 19.93 -26.79 -9.13
N GLY A 55 18.72 -27.33 -9.29
CA GLY A 55 18.27 -28.59 -8.70
C GLY A 55 17.82 -28.52 -7.25
N ARG A 56 18.00 -27.39 -6.55
CA ARG A 56 17.58 -27.21 -5.16
C ARG A 56 16.07 -27.08 -5.05
N PRO A 57 15.46 -27.57 -3.92
CA PRO A 57 14.04 -27.37 -3.67
C PRO A 57 13.68 -25.88 -3.68
N TRP A 58 12.53 -25.55 -4.25
CA TRP A 58 12.04 -24.18 -4.23
C TRP A 58 11.26 -23.90 -2.93
N TYR A 59 11.85 -23.12 -2.05
CA TYR A 59 11.19 -22.60 -0.86
C TYR A 59 11.67 -21.19 -0.51
N ALA A 60 10.87 -20.48 0.27
CA ALA A 60 11.19 -19.21 0.90
C ALA A 60 10.95 -19.32 2.41
N VAL A 61 11.88 -18.78 3.22
CA VAL A 61 11.79 -18.81 4.68
C VAL A 61 11.38 -17.44 5.17
N GLY A 62 10.30 -17.39 5.96
CA GLY A 62 9.86 -16.23 6.71
C GLY A 62 10.14 -16.40 8.21
N ASN A 63 9.66 -15.43 9.02
CA ASN A 63 9.86 -15.45 10.48
C ASN A 63 9.09 -16.56 11.20
N SER A 64 7.90 -16.91 10.70
CA SER A 64 6.96 -17.84 11.34
C SER A 64 6.69 -19.10 10.51
N ALA A 65 7.09 -19.11 9.23
CA ALA A 65 6.79 -20.20 8.33
C ALA A 65 7.82 -20.33 7.20
N VAL A 66 7.80 -21.51 6.56
CA VAL A 66 8.44 -21.75 5.27
C VAL A 66 7.36 -21.98 4.23
N VAL A 67 7.51 -21.37 3.06
CA VAL A 67 6.61 -21.52 1.91
C VAL A 67 7.30 -22.32 0.82
N PHE A 68 6.75 -23.49 0.50
CA PHE A 68 7.22 -24.33 -0.59
C PHE A 68 6.40 -24.09 -1.86
N LYS A 69 7.05 -24.09 -3.01
CA LYS A 69 6.40 -24.23 -4.30
C LYS A 69 6.22 -25.72 -4.57
N VAL A 70 4.97 -26.19 -4.61
CA VAL A 70 4.66 -27.62 -4.79
C VAL A 70 3.78 -27.83 -6.00
N ARG A 71 3.92 -28.99 -6.62
CA ARG A 71 2.99 -29.49 -7.63
C ARG A 71 2.08 -30.49 -6.96
N CYS A 72 0.76 -30.28 -6.99
CA CYS A 72 -0.25 -31.19 -6.46
C CYS A 72 -1.30 -31.44 -7.53
N ALA A 73 -1.59 -32.70 -7.87
CA ALA A 73 -2.54 -33.06 -8.91
C ALA A 73 -2.35 -32.27 -10.22
N GLY A 74 -1.08 -32.10 -10.67
CA GLY A 74 -0.70 -31.39 -11.89
C GLY A 74 -0.78 -29.85 -11.82
N ARG A 75 -1.13 -29.26 -10.67
CA ARG A 75 -1.22 -27.81 -10.49
C ARG A 75 -0.15 -27.31 -9.53
N THR A 76 0.49 -26.19 -9.90
CA THR A 76 1.43 -25.52 -8.99
C THR A 76 0.67 -24.75 -7.91
N ARG A 77 1.08 -24.97 -6.66
CA ARG A 77 0.50 -24.37 -5.46
C ARG A 77 1.58 -23.87 -4.51
N MET A 78 1.23 -22.97 -3.64
CA MET A 78 1.99 -22.68 -2.44
C MET A 78 1.57 -23.65 -1.33
N LEU A 79 2.54 -24.12 -0.55
CA LEU A 79 2.33 -24.85 0.69
C LEU A 79 3.10 -24.12 1.79
N LYS A 80 2.37 -23.50 2.73
CA LYS A 80 2.93 -22.76 3.86
C LYS A 80 2.92 -23.65 5.08
N CYS A 81 4.10 -23.88 5.64
CA CYS A 81 4.36 -24.75 6.78
C CYS A 81 4.91 -23.91 7.92
N TYR A 82 4.26 -23.91 9.07
CA TYR A 82 4.60 -23.05 10.20
C TYR A 82 5.71 -23.66 11.05
N THR A 83 6.76 -22.88 11.26
CA THR A 83 7.91 -23.25 12.10
C THR A 83 7.68 -22.96 13.59
N ARG A 84 6.69 -22.15 13.89
CA ARG A 84 6.20 -21.82 15.23
C ARG A 84 4.67 -21.75 15.26
N PRO A 85 4.02 -21.85 16.42
CA PRO A 85 2.58 -21.68 16.53
C PRO A 85 2.14 -20.29 16.03
N MET A 86 1.06 -20.27 15.25
CA MET A 86 0.41 -19.05 14.78
C MET A 86 -1.06 -19.06 15.19
N PRO A 87 -1.57 -17.99 15.81
CA PRO A 87 -2.98 -17.91 16.20
C PRO A 87 -3.87 -17.65 14.99
N HIS A 88 -5.15 -17.91 15.14
CA HIS A 88 -6.23 -17.50 14.23
C HIS A 88 -6.18 -18.03 12.79
N LEU A 89 -5.35 -19.07 12.50
CA LEU A 89 -5.21 -19.61 11.14
C LEU A 89 -6.54 -20.04 10.50
N GLU A 90 -7.49 -20.54 11.28
CA GLU A 90 -8.82 -20.90 10.77
C GLU A 90 -9.60 -19.70 10.24
N ILE A 91 -9.54 -18.59 10.97
CA ILE A 91 -10.22 -17.35 10.62
C ILE A 91 -9.55 -16.75 9.38
N LEU A 92 -8.21 -16.71 9.38
CA LEU A 92 -7.42 -16.08 8.30
C LEU A 92 -7.49 -16.87 6.98
N TYR A 93 -7.42 -18.19 7.06
CA TYR A 93 -7.27 -19.03 5.86
C TYR A 93 -8.48 -19.89 5.53
N GLY A 94 -9.38 -20.15 6.49
CA GLY A 94 -10.57 -20.94 6.28
C GLY A 94 -10.27 -22.29 5.59
N ARG A 95 -10.89 -22.53 4.44
CA ARG A 95 -10.71 -23.77 3.66
C ARG A 95 -9.29 -24.00 3.11
N ARG A 96 -8.42 -23.00 3.17
CA ARG A 96 -7.01 -23.13 2.76
C ARG A 96 -6.14 -23.73 3.86
N LEU A 97 -6.60 -23.71 5.10
CA LEU A 97 -5.96 -24.40 6.23
C LEU A 97 -6.31 -25.88 6.16
N LEU A 98 -5.31 -26.72 6.01
CA LEU A 98 -5.43 -28.17 6.05
C LEU A 98 -4.93 -28.63 7.42
N ARG A 99 -5.87 -29.13 8.24
CA ARG A 99 -5.59 -29.56 9.60
C ARG A 99 -4.91 -30.92 9.60
N ARG A 100 -3.83 -31.05 10.40
CA ARG A 100 -3.10 -32.31 10.57
C ARG A 100 -2.76 -32.95 9.22
N GLU A 101 -2.28 -32.17 8.28
CA GLU A 101 -2.12 -32.56 6.89
C GLU A 101 -0.80 -33.27 6.61
N LEU A 102 0.30 -32.75 7.16
CA LEU A 102 1.64 -33.22 6.90
C LEU A 102 2.26 -33.81 8.16
N PHE A 103 2.65 -35.09 8.12
CA PHE A 103 3.40 -35.71 9.21
C PHE A 103 4.86 -35.30 9.13
N ILE A 104 5.43 -34.84 10.25
CA ILE A 104 6.84 -34.47 10.35
C ILE A 104 7.50 -35.25 11.48
N TYR A 105 8.71 -35.75 11.19
CA TYR A 105 9.52 -36.44 12.19
C TYR A 105 10.19 -35.41 13.10
N THR A 106 10.01 -35.57 14.42
CA THR A 106 10.64 -34.75 15.45
C THR A 106 11.96 -35.35 15.90
N ASP A 107 12.05 -36.68 15.89
CA ASP A 107 13.27 -37.49 16.07
C ASP A 107 13.19 -38.78 15.21
N HIS A 108 14.05 -39.77 15.48
CA HIS A 108 14.14 -40.99 14.67
C HIS A 108 12.88 -41.89 14.76
N GLU A 109 12.12 -41.81 15.86
CA GLU A 109 10.98 -42.69 16.11
C GLU A 109 9.67 -41.94 16.36
N ARG A 110 9.74 -40.62 16.56
CA ARG A 110 8.59 -39.80 16.91
C ARG A 110 8.30 -38.75 15.82
N GLY A 111 7.05 -38.40 15.74
CA GLY A 111 6.60 -37.36 14.84
C GLY A 111 5.20 -36.85 15.20
N GLU A 112 4.82 -35.82 14.52
CA GLU A 112 3.52 -35.15 14.72
C GLU A 112 2.89 -34.73 13.39
N TRP A 113 1.57 -34.61 13.39
CA TRP A 113 0.81 -34.07 12.27
C TRP A 113 0.76 -32.55 12.34
N ALA A 114 1.33 -31.89 11.35
CA ALA A 114 1.33 -30.44 11.24
C ALA A 114 0.15 -29.92 10.40
N ASP A 115 -0.39 -28.80 10.84
CA ASP A 115 -1.30 -27.99 10.03
C ASP A 115 -0.50 -27.25 8.96
N VAL A 116 -1.03 -27.14 7.74
CA VAL A 116 -0.41 -26.40 6.64
C VAL A 116 -1.45 -25.56 5.94
N VAL A 117 -1.02 -24.47 5.32
CA VAL A 117 -1.87 -23.63 4.47
C VAL A 117 -1.52 -23.85 3.01
N THR A 118 -2.51 -24.06 2.15
CA THR A 118 -2.32 -24.18 0.70
C THR A 118 -3.07 -23.08 -0.04
N GLY A 119 -2.53 -22.70 -1.19
CA GLY A 119 -3.15 -21.67 -2.02
C GLY A 119 -2.58 -21.65 -3.44
N PRO A 120 -3.04 -20.72 -4.27
CA PRO A 120 -2.47 -20.53 -5.60
C PRO A 120 -1.01 -20.11 -5.50
N TRP A 121 -0.18 -20.61 -6.40
CA TRP A 121 1.15 -20.05 -6.64
C TRP A 121 1.04 -18.94 -7.69
N TYR A 122 1.58 -17.77 -7.42
CA TYR A 122 1.62 -16.66 -8.36
C TYR A 122 3.01 -16.56 -8.99
N GLU A 123 3.09 -16.64 -10.32
CA GLU A 123 4.33 -16.45 -11.07
C GLU A 123 4.57 -14.97 -11.32
N GLY A 124 5.79 -14.53 -11.08
CA GLY A 124 6.25 -13.16 -11.29
C GLY A 124 7.23 -12.70 -10.23
N PRO A 125 7.88 -11.55 -10.45
CA PRO A 125 8.72 -10.92 -9.44
C PRO A 125 7.87 -10.33 -8.33
N THR A 126 8.48 -10.05 -7.18
CA THR A 126 7.90 -9.15 -6.19
C THR A 126 7.79 -7.73 -6.74
N LEU A 127 6.91 -6.91 -6.15
CA LEU A 127 6.83 -5.49 -6.50
C LEU A 127 8.17 -4.80 -6.27
N GLY A 128 8.87 -5.13 -5.15
CA GLY A 128 10.20 -4.60 -4.84
C GLY A 128 11.20 -4.90 -5.95
N ASP A 129 11.34 -6.17 -6.37
CA ASP A 129 12.23 -6.55 -7.46
C ASP A 129 11.89 -5.86 -8.78
N ALA A 130 10.59 -5.68 -9.08
CA ALA A 130 10.15 -5.03 -10.30
C ALA A 130 10.48 -3.54 -10.30
N VAL A 131 10.26 -2.85 -9.16
CA VAL A 131 10.57 -1.43 -8.98
C VAL A 131 12.07 -1.18 -9.04
N ILE A 132 12.87 -1.97 -8.32
CA ILE A 132 14.34 -1.82 -8.32
C ILE A 132 14.90 -1.98 -9.72
N ARG A 133 14.45 -2.99 -10.47
CA ARG A 133 14.88 -3.18 -11.88
C ARG A 133 14.48 -2.03 -12.77
N ALA A 134 13.25 -1.53 -12.65
CA ALA A 134 12.77 -0.41 -13.45
C ALA A 134 13.51 0.90 -13.09
N ALA A 135 13.76 1.15 -11.82
CA ALA A 135 14.54 2.32 -11.35
C ALA A 135 15.99 2.27 -11.86
N ALA A 136 16.65 1.11 -11.75
CA ALA A 136 18.01 0.93 -12.27
C ALA A 136 18.11 1.11 -13.79
N ALA A 137 17.05 0.79 -14.53
CA ALA A 137 16.95 1.01 -15.97
C ALA A 137 16.51 2.42 -16.35
N GLY A 138 16.11 3.28 -15.40
CA GLY A 138 15.53 4.60 -15.67
C GLY A 138 14.16 4.54 -16.35
N ASP A 139 13.45 3.41 -16.25
CA ASP A 139 12.19 3.13 -16.93
C ASP A 139 11.01 3.78 -16.18
N ARG A 140 10.79 5.07 -16.47
CA ARG A 140 9.71 5.88 -15.86
C ARG A 140 8.32 5.35 -16.19
N GLU A 141 8.12 4.87 -17.41
CA GLU A 141 6.82 4.36 -17.85
C GLU A 141 6.45 3.10 -17.06
N ARG A 142 7.40 2.19 -16.88
CA ARG A 142 7.22 0.98 -16.07
C ARG A 142 6.98 1.32 -14.60
N LEU A 143 7.71 2.27 -14.04
CA LEU A 143 7.52 2.74 -12.66
C LEU A 143 6.14 3.35 -12.46
N LEU A 144 5.69 4.21 -13.39
CA LEU A 144 4.35 4.79 -13.35
C LEU A 144 3.26 3.71 -13.46
N PHE A 145 3.43 2.74 -14.35
CA PHE A 145 2.50 1.61 -14.45
C PHE A 145 2.38 0.84 -13.13
N LEU A 146 3.51 0.55 -12.46
CA LEU A 146 3.52 -0.15 -11.17
C LEU A 146 2.88 0.70 -10.07
N ALA A 147 3.14 2.02 -10.04
CA ALA A 147 2.55 2.96 -9.09
C ALA A 147 1.02 3.01 -9.22
N VAL A 148 0.50 3.20 -10.43
CA VAL A 148 -0.96 3.23 -10.69
C VAL A 148 -1.62 1.88 -10.39
N ALA A 149 -0.94 0.76 -10.71
CA ALA A 149 -1.44 -0.57 -10.38
C ALA A 149 -1.51 -0.78 -8.86
N PHE A 150 -0.53 -0.26 -8.12
CA PHE A 150 -0.50 -0.29 -6.66
C PHE A 150 -1.63 0.54 -6.05
N ASP A 151 -1.85 1.78 -6.51
CA ASP A 151 -2.93 2.64 -6.02
C ASP A 151 -4.31 1.99 -6.22
N ARG A 152 -4.53 1.31 -7.37
CA ARG A 152 -5.76 0.53 -7.60
C ARG A 152 -5.93 -0.63 -6.63
N LEU A 153 -4.84 -1.35 -6.33
CA LEU A 153 -4.84 -2.43 -5.35
C LEU A 153 -5.20 -1.90 -3.96
N VAL A 154 -4.51 -0.85 -3.51
CA VAL A 154 -4.72 -0.22 -2.21
C VAL A 154 -6.13 0.33 -2.06
N LEU A 155 -6.63 1.06 -3.06
CA LEU A 155 -8.01 1.58 -3.04
C LEU A 155 -9.03 0.45 -2.87
N ALA A 156 -8.83 -0.68 -3.55
CA ALA A 156 -9.70 -1.85 -3.40
C ALA A 156 -9.61 -2.48 -2.00
N MET A 157 -8.47 -2.34 -1.31
CA MET A 157 -8.28 -2.78 0.08
C MET A 157 -8.96 -1.82 1.06
N LEU A 158 -8.67 -0.52 0.98
CA LEU A 158 -9.19 0.52 1.89
C LEU A 158 -10.71 0.58 1.93
N ARG A 159 -11.38 0.21 0.84
CA ARG A 159 -12.85 0.13 0.73
C ARG A 159 -13.48 -1.08 1.43
N ARG A 160 -12.69 -1.92 2.07
CA ARG A 160 -13.16 -3.14 2.73
C ARG A 160 -12.85 -3.11 4.22
N ASP A 161 -13.60 -3.90 5.00
CA ASP A 161 -13.41 -4.03 6.44
C ASP A 161 -12.34 -5.07 6.80
N TRP A 162 -11.17 -5.00 6.15
CA TRP A 162 -10.02 -5.83 6.46
C TRP A 162 -8.72 -5.08 6.17
N ALA A 163 -7.62 -5.54 6.75
CA ALA A 163 -6.28 -5.06 6.45
C ALA A 163 -5.32 -6.22 6.27
N HIS A 164 -4.28 -6.03 5.46
CA HIS A 164 -3.22 -7.01 5.26
C HIS A 164 -2.29 -7.12 6.48
N GLY A 165 -2.02 -5.99 7.13
CA GLY A 165 -1.23 -5.88 8.36
C GLY A 165 0.29 -5.99 8.19
N ASP A 166 0.78 -6.49 7.05
CA ASP A 166 2.21 -6.46 6.65
C ASP A 166 2.33 -6.09 5.17
N LEU A 167 1.70 -4.96 4.78
CA LEU A 167 1.77 -4.46 3.41
C LEU A 167 3.17 -3.94 3.12
N LYS A 168 3.88 -4.66 2.25
CA LYS A 168 5.24 -4.34 1.79
C LYS A 168 5.47 -4.87 0.38
N PRO A 169 6.48 -4.37 -0.35
CA PRO A 169 6.73 -4.76 -1.74
C PRO A 169 7.00 -6.26 -1.94
N GLU A 170 7.59 -6.95 -0.95
CA GLU A 170 7.87 -8.39 -1.00
C GLU A 170 6.61 -9.24 -0.90
N ASN A 171 5.53 -8.70 -0.30
CA ASN A 171 4.23 -9.38 -0.16
C ASN A 171 3.28 -9.08 -1.33
N ILE A 172 3.78 -8.47 -2.41
CA ILE A 172 3.02 -8.15 -3.61
C ILE A 172 3.72 -8.75 -4.83
N ILE A 173 3.05 -9.68 -5.51
CA ILE A 173 3.57 -10.33 -6.74
C ILE A 173 3.04 -9.61 -7.97
N VAL A 174 3.94 -9.24 -8.88
CA VAL A 174 3.60 -8.64 -10.17
C VAL A 174 3.35 -9.75 -11.18
N THR A 175 2.09 -10.00 -11.50
CA THR A 175 1.68 -11.04 -12.45
C THR A 175 1.23 -10.45 -13.79
N ALA A 176 1.06 -11.28 -14.80
CA ALA A 176 0.48 -10.89 -16.09
C ALA A 176 -0.97 -10.34 -15.97
N ARG A 177 -1.66 -10.61 -14.85
CA ARG A 177 -3.05 -10.19 -14.58
C ARG A 177 -3.14 -9.11 -13.51
N GLY A 178 -2.05 -8.37 -13.23
CA GLY A 178 -1.95 -7.33 -12.21
C GLY A 178 -1.31 -7.82 -10.91
N LEU A 179 -1.37 -6.97 -9.89
CA LEU A 179 -0.77 -7.23 -8.59
C LEU A 179 -1.57 -8.24 -7.78
N ARG A 180 -0.86 -9.08 -7.00
CA ARG A 180 -1.44 -10.08 -6.12
C ARG A 180 -0.79 -10.02 -4.75
N LEU A 181 -1.60 -9.88 -3.70
CA LEU A 181 -1.15 -9.98 -2.32
C LEU A 181 -0.88 -11.43 -1.93
N VAL A 182 0.14 -11.62 -1.13
CA VAL A 182 0.52 -12.89 -0.50
C VAL A 182 0.86 -12.65 0.98
N ASP A 183 0.88 -13.72 1.77
CA ASP A 183 1.26 -13.68 3.20
C ASP A 183 0.29 -12.90 4.10
N PHE A 184 -0.85 -13.53 4.42
CA PHE A 184 -1.94 -12.92 5.19
C PHE A 184 -1.86 -13.20 6.70
N ASP A 185 -0.71 -13.61 7.26
CA ASP A 185 -0.59 -13.98 8.68
C ASP A 185 -0.86 -12.82 9.65
N ALA A 186 -0.49 -11.59 9.25
CA ALA A 186 -0.71 -10.39 10.04
C ALA A 186 -2.07 -9.72 9.80
N SER A 187 -2.94 -10.33 8.95
CA SER A 187 -4.14 -9.67 8.47
C SER A 187 -5.21 -9.52 9.54
N TYR A 188 -5.83 -8.35 9.57
CA TYR A 188 -7.04 -8.08 10.33
C TYR A 188 -8.29 -8.48 9.53
N LEU A 189 -9.21 -9.15 10.20
CA LEU A 189 -10.59 -9.40 9.75
C LEU A 189 -11.57 -8.98 10.86
N PRO A 190 -12.81 -8.58 10.56
CA PRO A 190 -13.80 -8.17 11.57
C PRO A 190 -14.05 -9.22 12.66
N ALA A 191 -13.89 -10.51 12.34
CA ALA A 191 -14.00 -11.60 13.29
C ALA A 191 -12.88 -11.63 14.34
N LEU A 192 -11.81 -10.84 14.15
CA LEU A 192 -10.67 -10.70 15.08
C LEU A 192 -10.71 -9.35 15.82
N ALA A 193 -11.81 -8.63 15.77
CA ALA A 193 -11.94 -7.34 16.46
C ALA A 193 -11.79 -7.51 17.97
N GLY A 194 -10.89 -6.75 18.58
CA GLY A 194 -10.56 -6.81 20.01
C GLY A 194 -9.42 -7.76 20.37
N GLU A 195 -8.97 -8.60 19.44
CA GLU A 195 -7.77 -9.42 19.63
C GLU A 195 -6.49 -8.58 19.44
N PRO A 196 -5.37 -8.96 20.06
CA PRO A 196 -4.09 -8.33 19.74
C PRO A 196 -3.57 -8.78 18.37
N SER A 197 -2.85 -7.89 17.69
CA SER A 197 -2.20 -8.22 16.42
C SER A 197 -1.19 -9.37 16.61
N PRO A 198 -1.26 -10.45 15.82
CA PRO A 198 -0.33 -11.58 15.94
C PRO A 198 1.10 -11.21 15.56
N GLU A 199 1.26 -10.24 14.70
CA GLU A 199 2.55 -9.71 14.23
C GLU A 199 2.45 -8.20 13.99
N LEU A 200 3.55 -7.47 14.19
CA LEU A 200 3.60 -6.02 13.96
C LEU A 200 3.88 -5.64 12.50
N GLY A 201 4.08 -6.63 11.64
CA GLY A 201 4.52 -6.41 10.28
C GLY A 201 6.00 -5.96 10.20
N THR A 202 6.43 -5.57 9.03
CA THR A 202 7.81 -5.17 8.76
C THR A 202 8.02 -3.71 9.13
N ALA A 203 8.84 -3.43 10.14
CA ALA A 203 9.04 -2.09 10.72
C ALA A 203 9.40 -1.01 9.69
N ALA A 204 10.11 -1.37 8.62
CA ALA A 204 10.48 -0.45 7.54
C ALA A 204 9.28 0.12 6.75
N TYR A 205 8.08 -0.44 6.92
CA TYR A 205 6.86 0.00 6.26
C TYR A 205 5.76 0.40 7.24
N GLN A 206 5.93 0.16 8.54
CA GLN A 206 4.90 0.41 9.53
C GLN A 206 5.05 1.79 10.18
N HIS A 207 3.92 2.34 10.63
CA HIS A 207 3.94 3.56 11.43
C HIS A 207 4.75 3.31 12.73
N PRO A 208 5.69 4.19 13.11
CA PRO A 208 6.58 3.95 14.25
C PRO A 208 5.86 3.85 15.62
N ALA A 209 4.63 4.35 15.72
CA ALA A 209 3.81 4.24 16.93
C ALA A 209 2.94 2.96 16.97
N ARG A 210 3.01 2.07 15.94
CA ARG A 210 2.21 0.84 15.91
C ARG A 210 2.58 -0.10 17.05
N THR A 211 1.55 -0.59 17.72
CA THR A 211 1.64 -1.59 18.80
C THR A 211 0.76 -2.81 18.50
N VAL A 212 0.87 -3.86 19.30
CA VAL A 212 0.00 -5.04 19.17
C VAL A 212 -1.48 -4.75 19.45
N ARG A 213 -1.80 -3.62 20.08
CA ARG A 213 -3.17 -3.18 20.35
C ARG A 213 -3.82 -2.48 19.17
N ASP A 214 -3.01 -2.02 18.23
CA ASP A 214 -3.48 -1.40 17.00
C ASP A 214 -3.76 -2.51 15.98
N TYR A 215 -4.96 -3.08 16.07
CA TYR A 215 -5.38 -4.19 15.21
C TYR A 215 -6.79 -3.96 14.70
N ASP A 216 -6.87 -3.23 13.60
CA ASP A 216 -8.10 -2.86 12.93
C ASP A 216 -7.91 -2.70 11.40
N ARG A 217 -8.95 -2.27 10.69
CA ARG A 217 -8.95 -2.07 9.24
C ARG A 217 -7.98 -0.99 8.73
N HIS A 218 -7.45 -0.15 9.62
CA HIS A 218 -6.56 0.97 9.29
C HIS A 218 -5.08 0.63 9.40
N LEU A 219 -4.73 -0.62 9.65
CA LEU A 219 -3.34 -1.09 9.72
C LEU A 219 -2.52 -0.75 8.47
N ASP A 220 -3.18 -0.75 7.31
CA ASP A 220 -2.53 -0.53 6.03
C ASP A 220 -2.56 0.93 5.56
N ASP A 221 -3.16 1.86 6.30
CA ASP A 221 -3.22 3.28 5.90
C ASP A 221 -1.81 3.86 5.69
N PHE A 222 -0.94 3.71 6.70
CA PHE A 222 0.41 4.25 6.64
C PHE A 222 1.29 3.55 5.59
N PRO A 223 1.43 2.20 5.54
CA PRO A 223 2.23 1.55 4.50
C PRO A 223 1.70 1.80 3.09
N ALA A 224 0.38 1.94 2.91
CA ALA A 224 -0.21 2.29 1.63
C ALA A 224 0.21 3.69 1.16
N ALA A 225 0.10 4.69 2.02
CA ALA A 225 0.54 6.05 1.71
C ALA A 225 2.05 6.14 1.49
N LEU A 226 2.84 5.40 2.30
CA LEU A 226 4.30 5.37 2.20
C LEU A 226 4.76 4.80 0.85
N LEU A 227 4.19 3.66 0.45
CA LEU A 227 4.53 2.98 -0.80
C LEU A 227 4.02 3.76 -2.02
N SER A 228 2.80 4.30 -1.99
CA SER A 228 2.29 5.15 -3.07
C SER A 228 3.18 6.37 -3.29
N THR A 229 3.58 7.04 -2.20
CA THR A 229 4.53 8.16 -2.26
C THR A 229 5.86 7.75 -2.90
N ALA A 230 6.45 6.62 -2.47
CA ALA A 230 7.72 6.14 -3.01
C ALA A 230 7.62 5.80 -4.50
N LEU A 231 6.59 5.07 -4.91
CA LEU A 231 6.41 4.60 -6.29
C LEU A 231 6.20 5.76 -7.27
N HIS A 232 5.35 6.74 -6.91
CA HIS A 232 5.13 7.91 -7.74
C HIS A 232 6.35 8.85 -7.80
N ALA A 233 7.07 9.01 -6.69
CA ALA A 233 8.32 9.78 -6.70
C ALA A 233 9.38 9.13 -7.60
N LEU A 234 9.52 7.79 -7.54
CA LEU A 234 10.42 7.04 -8.43
C LEU A 234 9.99 7.11 -9.91
N ALA A 235 8.69 7.17 -10.20
CA ALA A 235 8.20 7.37 -11.56
C ALA A 235 8.58 8.76 -12.11
N LEU A 236 8.60 9.79 -11.26
CA LEU A 236 9.05 11.13 -11.62
C LEU A 236 10.59 11.21 -11.72
N ASP A 237 11.31 10.59 -10.82
CA ASP A 237 12.77 10.55 -10.79
C ASP A 237 13.30 9.17 -10.37
N PRO A 238 13.57 8.26 -11.32
CA PRO A 238 14.15 6.96 -11.03
C PRO A 238 15.50 7.02 -10.28
N GLY A 239 16.25 8.11 -10.47
CA GLY A 239 17.54 8.33 -9.84
C GLY A 239 17.47 8.49 -8.32
N LEU A 240 16.31 8.77 -7.75
CA LEU A 240 16.10 8.77 -6.29
C LEU A 240 16.57 7.47 -5.64
N TYR A 241 16.29 6.32 -6.26
CA TYR A 241 16.67 5.03 -5.71
C TYR A 241 18.19 4.92 -5.47
N GLY A 242 18.99 5.38 -6.43
CA GLY A 242 20.47 5.32 -6.33
C GLY A 242 21.08 6.38 -5.41
N ARG A 243 20.35 7.46 -5.13
CA ARG A 243 20.80 8.54 -4.22
C ARG A 243 20.36 8.34 -2.77
N THR A 244 19.37 7.48 -2.56
CA THR A 244 18.87 7.19 -1.21
C THR A 244 19.80 6.22 -0.51
N PRO A 245 20.16 6.46 0.77
CA PRO A 245 20.89 5.49 1.56
C PRO A 245 20.18 4.14 1.58
N LEU A 246 20.93 3.05 1.55
CA LEU A 246 20.35 1.70 1.68
C LEU A 246 19.63 1.60 3.03
N THR A 247 18.33 1.34 2.95
CA THR A 247 17.48 1.10 4.11
C THR A 247 16.74 -0.23 3.91
N ASP A 248 16.15 -0.76 4.98
CA ASP A 248 15.28 -1.93 4.87
C ASP A 248 13.97 -1.62 4.12
N GLY A 249 13.66 -0.32 3.94
CA GLY A 249 12.52 0.18 3.17
C GLY A 249 12.87 0.54 1.73
N LEU A 250 11.86 0.83 0.90
CA LEU A 250 12.07 1.16 -0.51
C LEU A 250 12.82 2.50 -0.70
N LEU A 251 12.39 3.56 -0.01
CA LEU A 251 13.00 4.91 -0.04
C LEU A 251 13.08 5.55 1.35
N PHE A 252 12.27 5.12 2.30
CA PHE A 252 12.01 5.88 3.52
C PHE A 252 12.34 5.09 4.78
N VAL A 253 12.75 5.81 5.81
CA VAL A 253 12.73 5.37 7.20
C VAL A 253 11.48 5.97 7.84
N PRO A 254 10.46 5.16 8.24
CA PRO A 254 9.17 5.66 8.73
C PRO A 254 9.26 6.70 9.84
N LYS A 255 10.15 6.49 10.80
CA LYS A 255 10.37 7.44 11.91
C LYS A 255 10.79 8.82 11.40
N GLU A 256 11.73 8.87 10.46
CA GLU A 256 12.23 10.14 9.90
C GLU A 256 11.17 10.86 9.06
N VAL A 257 10.26 10.11 8.44
CA VAL A 257 9.12 10.69 7.72
C VAL A 257 8.16 11.32 8.71
N VAL A 258 7.77 10.58 9.76
CA VAL A 258 6.80 11.05 10.77
C VAL A 258 7.33 12.27 11.54
N ASP A 259 8.62 12.29 11.93
CA ASP A 259 9.22 13.44 12.64
C ASP A 259 9.67 14.57 11.70
N GLY A 260 9.69 14.34 10.38
CA GLY A 260 10.02 15.31 9.33
C GLY A 260 11.51 15.51 9.10
N SER A 261 12.37 14.67 9.66
CA SER A 261 13.83 14.74 9.44
C SER A 261 14.25 14.16 8.10
N SER A 262 13.41 13.31 7.45
CA SER A 262 13.75 12.67 6.17
C SER A 262 13.98 13.69 5.04
N ALA A 263 15.21 13.73 4.55
CA ALA A 263 15.58 14.57 3.41
C ALA A 263 14.91 14.07 2.12
N VAL A 264 14.86 12.75 1.92
CA VAL A 264 14.27 12.12 0.74
C VAL A 264 12.77 12.41 0.67
N TRP A 265 12.06 12.35 1.80
CA TRP A 265 10.65 12.70 1.84
C TRP A 265 10.41 14.16 1.44
N ARG A 266 11.23 15.11 1.90
CA ARG A 266 11.15 16.52 1.46
C ARG A 266 11.43 16.67 -0.03
N GLU A 267 12.41 15.95 -0.57
CA GLU A 267 12.69 15.92 -2.02
C GLU A 267 11.48 15.40 -2.81
N CYS A 268 10.79 14.36 -2.33
CA CYS A 268 9.55 13.86 -2.95
C CYS A 268 8.45 14.94 -2.98
N LEU A 269 8.26 15.70 -1.89
CA LEU A 269 7.28 16.80 -1.87
C LEU A 269 7.60 17.89 -2.91
N GLU A 270 8.88 18.22 -3.11
CA GLU A 270 9.31 19.17 -4.13
C GLU A 270 9.13 18.60 -5.54
N LEU A 271 9.41 17.31 -5.75
CA LEU A 271 9.15 16.64 -7.03
C LEU A 271 7.66 16.70 -7.39
N PHE A 272 6.78 16.34 -6.48
CA PHE A 272 5.33 16.42 -6.70
C PHE A 272 4.88 17.86 -6.95
N SER A 273 5.40 18.83 -6.21
CA SER A 273 5.07 20.24 -6.43
C SER A 273 5.48 20.70 -7.84
N ARG A 274 6.69 20.36 -8.28
CA ARG A 274 7.19 20.69 -9.63
C ARG A 274 6.39 19.99 -10.74
N ALA A 275 6.01 18.74 -10.50
CA ALA A 275 5.19 17.98 -11.43
C ALA A 275 3.71 18.43 -11.46
N GLY A 276 3.27 19.26 -10.49
CA GLY A 276 1.86 19.62 -10.33
C GLY A 276 1.00 18.47 -9.77
N ASP A 277 1.62 17.45 -9.19
CA ASP A 277 0.95 16.29 -8.62
C ASP A 277 0.48 16.60 -7.20
N ALA A 278 -0.60 17.35 -7.11
CA ALA A 278 -1.17 17.79 -5.84
C ALA A 278 -1.67 16.60 -5.01
N VAL A 279 -2.20 15.56 -5.63
CA VAL A 279 -2.79 14.42 -4.91
C VAL A 279 -1.72 13.58 -4.21
N HIS A 280 -0.63 13.19 -4.89
CA HIS A 280 0.44 12.42 -4.26
C HIS A 280 1.26 13.27 -3.28
N ARG A 281 1.39 14.57 -3.54
CA ARG A 281 1.92 15.51 -2.55
C ARG A 281 1.08 15.51 -1.27
N ARG A 282 -0.24 15.50 -1.38
CA ARG A 282 -1.15 15.46 -0.21
C ARG A 282 -1.08 14.13 0.51
N ILE A 283 -1.01 13.00 -0.21
CA ILE A 283 -0.79 11.66 0.38
C ILE A 283 0.53 11.63 1.17
N ALA A 284 1.62 12.14 0.58
CA ALA A 284 2.92 12.22 1.26
C ALA A 284 2.87 13.05 2.55
N LEU A 285 2.08 14.12 2.58
CA LEU A 285 1.89 14.96 3.77
C LEU A 285 1.08 14.27 4.88
N LEU A 286 0.17 13.33 4.55
CA LEU A 286 -0.53 12.51 5.54
C LEU A 286 0.42 11.64 6.37
N LEU A 287 1.57 11.26 5.83
CA LEU A 287 2.59 10.46 6.54
C LEU A 287 3.17 11.15 7.78
N ARG A 288 2.97 12.47 7.92
CA ARG A 288 3.33 13.25 9.13
C ARG A 288 2.31 13.09 10.26
N SER A 289 1.24 12.35 10.05
CA SER A 289 0.25 12.07 11.09
C SER A 289 0.91 11.43 12.32
N PRO A 290 0.58 11.85 13.55
CA PRO A 290 1.05 11.18 14.75
C PRO A 290 0.28 9.90 15.07
N VAL A 291 -0.79 9.61 14.32
CA VAL A 291 -1.67 8.44 14.51
C VAL A 291 -1.69 7.56 13.27
N LEU A 292 -1.96 6.28 13.47
CA LEU A 292 -1.92 5.26 12.41
C LEU A 292 -2.99 5.50 11.33
N ARG A 293 -4.20 5.88 11.75
CA ARG A 293 -5.29 6.16 10.83
C ARG A 293 -5.03 7.45 10.07
N LEU A 294 -4.95 7.36 8.75
CA LEU A 294 -4.75 8.51 7.88
C LEU A 294 -6.09 8.99 7.30
N ALA A 295 -6.73 9.92 8.01
CA ALA A 295 -8.02 10.45 7.61
C ALA A 295 -7.97 11.06 6.19
N GLY A 296 -8.91 10.66 5.32
CA GLY A 296 -8.99 11.12 3.93
C GLY A 296 -8.12 10.34 2.94
N LEU A 297 -7.34 9.33 3.37
CA LEU A 297 -6.50 8.56 2.46
C LEU A 297 -7.31 7.86 1.36
N GLU A 298 -8.43 7.22 1.70
CA GLU A 298 -9.29 6.56 0.72
C GLU A 298 -9.78 7.53 -0.36
N GLU A 299 -10.20 8.73 0.05
CA GLU A 299 -10.69 9.79 -0.85
C GLU A 299 -9.57 10.26 -1.81
N LEU A 300 -8.35 10.43 -1.30
CA LEU A 300 -7.19 10.81 -2.11
C LEU A 300 -6.80 9.71 -3.08
N MET A 301 -6.78 8.45 -2.65
CA MET A 301 -6.50 7.29 -3.51
C MET A 301 -7.56 7.11 -4.61
N ASP A 302 -8.84 7.33 -4.29
CA ASP A 302 -9.92 7.32 -5.29
C ASP A 302 -9.69 8.38 -6.36
N PHE A 303 -9.31 9.59 -5.94
CA PHE A 303 -9.01 10.67 -6.85
C PHE A 303 -7.78 10.39 -7.72
N ALA A 304 -6.69 9.87 -7.14
CA ALA A 304 -5.49 9.47 -7.87
C ALA A 304 -5.81 8.42 -8.95
N VAL A 305 -6.57 7.38 -8.59
CA VAL A 305 -6.98 6.33 -9.54
C VAL A 305 -7.87 6.86 -10.66
N ARG A 306 -8.78 7.80 -10.36
CA ARG A 306 -9.61 8.46 -11.38
C ARG A 306 -8.78 9.30 -12.35
N LEU A 307 -7.84 10.09 -11.84
CA LEU A 307 -6.93 10.87 -12.68
C LEU A 307 -6.10 9.99 -13.61
N ALA A 308 -5.54 8.89 -13.09
CA ALA A 308 -4.76 7.94 -13.89
C ALA A 308 -5.58 7.23 -14.98
N GLY A 309 -6.89 7.02 -14.74
CA GLY A 309 -7.81 6.44 -15.74
C GLY A 309 -8.19 7.37 -16.88
N THR A 310 -7.89 8.67 -16.74
CA THR A 310 -8.18 9.72 -17.73
C THR A 310 -6.95 10.20 -18.49
N LEU A 311 -5.83 9.44 -18.46
CA LEU A 311 -4.66 9.76 -19.29
C LEU A 311 -5.11 9.93 -20.75
N PRO A 312 -4.79 11.05 -21.41
CA PRO A 312 -5.28 11.31 -22.75
C PRO A 312 -4.68 10.30 -23.73
N ASP A 313 -5.52 9.64 -24.54
CA ASP A 313 -5.09 9.30 -25.89
C ASP A 313 -4.60 10.60 -26.54
N GLY A 314 -3.35 10.61 -27.02
CA GLY A 314 -2.70 11.78 -27.55
C GLY A 314 -3.62 12.55 -28.49
N ASP A 315 -3.62 13.88 -28.37
CA ASP A 315 -4.38 14.84 -29.21
C ASP A 315 -5.81 15.17 -28.75
N ARG A 316 -5.94 15.76 -27.54
CA ARG A 316 -7.12 16.57 -27.21
C ARG A 316 -6.73 17.92 -26.64
N ALA A 317 -6.16 18.77 -27.46
CA ALA A 317 -6.39 20.21 -27.38
C ALA A 317 -7.85 20.50 -27.81
N SER A 318 -8.81 19.73 -27.26
CA SER A 318 -10.22 19.89 -27.59
C SER A 318 -10.82 20.94 -26.67
N ASP A 319 -11.15 22.05 -27.28
CA ASP A 319 -12.23 22.98 -26.95
C ASP A 319 -12.59 23.08 -25.46
N LEU A 320 -11.73 23.77 -24.70
CA LEU A 320 -12.00 24.14 -23.30
C LEU A 320 -13.29 24.95 -23.10
N THR A 321 -13.92 25.41 -24.19
CA THR A 321 -15.17 26.17 -24.20
C THR A 321 -16.42 25.31 -23.93
N ALA A 322 -16.44 24.04 -24.29
CA ALA A 322 -17.62 23.19 -24.13
C ALA A 322 -17.79 22.63 -22.71
N ALA A 323 -16.70 22.50 -21.93
CA ALA A 323 -16.74 21.89 -20.60
C ALA A 323 -17.32 22.79 -19.49
N TYR A 324 -17.48 24.08 -19.72
CA TYR A 324 -17.94 25.06 -18.73
C TYR A 324 -19.41 25.49 -18.89
N ALA A 325 -20.17 24.83 -19.76
CA ALA A 325 -21.59 25.12 -19.99
C ALA A 325 -22.51 24.56 -18.87
N ALA A 326 -22.06 23.60 -18.07
CA ALA A 326 -22.74 23.17 -16.85
C ALA A 326 -22.18 23.99 -15.66
N ALA A 327 -22.99 24.21 -14.62
CA ALA A 327 -22.53 24.89 -13.41
C ALA A 327 -21.25 24.21 -12.90
N PRO A 328 -20.12 24.94 -12.85
CA PRO A 328 -18.85 24.34 -12.41
C PRO A 328 -18.92 23.98 -10.93
N PRO A 329 -18.10 23.03 -10.46
CA PRO A 329 -18.04 22.73 -9.04
C PRO A 329 -17.54 23.93 -8.22
N GLU A 330 -18.11 24.09 -7.02
CA GLU A 330 -17.79 25.19 -6.10
C GLU A 330 -16.50 24.93 -5.36
N LEU A 331 -15.72 25.99 -5.14
CA LEU A 331 -14.52 25.95 -4.30
C LEU A 331 -14.92 25.75 -2.83
N PHE A 332 -14.19 24.89 -2.13
CA PHE A 332 -14.32 24.71 -0.69
C PHE A 332 -12.98 24.51 -0.01
N VAL A 333 -12.94 24.69 1.30
CA VAL A 333 -11.76 24.47 2.14
C VAL A 333 -12.10 23.45 3.21
N ARG A 334 -11.18 22.49 3.43
CA ARG A 334 -11.23 21.55 4.54
C ARG A 334 -9.81 21.34 5.08
N ASP A 335 -9.66 21.53 6.39
CA ASP A 335 -8.35 21.40 7.10
C ASP A 335 -7.21 22.24 6.50
N GLY A 336 -7.54 23.45 6.01
CA GLY A 336 -6.58 24.36 5.37
C GLY A 336 -6.24 24.04 3.92
N TRP A 337 -6.86 23.01 3.32
CA TRP A 337 -6.65 22.61 1.92
C TRP A 337 -7.87 22.96 1.07
N TRP A 338 -7.58 23.32 -0.19
CA TRP A 338 -8.57 23.75 -1.17
C TRP A 338 -8.93 22.60 -2.11
N GLY A 339 -10.23 22.46 -2.40
CA GLY A 339 -10.80 21.47 -3.31
C GLY A 339 -12.08 21.99 -3.97
N PHE A 340 -12.76 21.17 -4.74
CA PHE A 340 -14.00 21.55 -5.43
C PHE A 340 -15.10 20.48 -5.23
N ARG A 341 -16.33 20.96 -5.03
CA ARG A 341 -17.52 20.11 -4.79
C ARG A 341 -18.69 20.53 -5.66
N ASP A 342 -19.58 19.59 -5.93
CA ASP A 342 -20.89 19.80 -6.51
C ASP A 342 -21.95 19.46 -5.44
N GLY A 343 -22.51 20.47 -4.82
CA GLY A 343 -23.34 20.34 -3.63
C GLY A 343 -22.59 19.62 -2.49
N VAL A 344 -23.04 18.43 -2.11
CA VAL A 344 -22.41 17.60 -1.08
C VAL A 344 -21.32 16.67 -1.63
N ARG A 345 -21.26 16.48 -2.96
CA ARG A 345 -20.33 15.57 -3.62
C ARG A 345 -18.98 16.24 -3.84
N ILE A 346 -17.94 15.70 -3.28
CA ILE A 346 -16.57 16.13 -3.56
C ILE A 346 -16.16 15.61 -4.94
N VAL A 347 -15.83 16.54 -5.83
CA VAL A 347 -15.38 16.26 -7.21
C VAL A 347 -13.86 16.23 -7.23
N ILE A 348 -13.23 17.24 -6.66
CA ILE A 348 -11.78 17.34 -6.48
C ILE A 348 -11.55 17.45 -4.97
N PRO A 349 -10.90 16.46 -4.32
CA PRO A 349 -10.64 16.51 -2.90
C PRO A 349 -9.74 17.70 -2.54
N PRO A 350 -9.68 18.08 -1.25
CA PRO A 350 -8.87 19.22 -0.80
C PRO A 350 -7.37 18.86 -0.86
N VAL A 351 -6.72 19.14 -1.99
CA VAL A 351 -5.33 18.79 -2.30
C VAL A 351 -4.45 20.01 -2.60
N TYR A 352 -5.04 21.18 -2.86
CA TYR A 352 -4.31 22.39 -3.23
C TYR A 352 -4.00 23.28 -2.02
N ASP A 353 -2.86 23.98 -2.06
CA ASP A 353 -2.48 24.95 -1.03
C ASP A 353 -3.30 26.26 -1.13
N ALA A 354 -3.75 26.62 -2.34
CA ALA A 354 -4.67 27.72 -2.59
C ALA A 354 -5.44 27.48 -3.89
N GLY A 355 -6.57 28.16 -4.07
CA GLY A 355 -7.35 28.07 -5.29
C GLY A 355 -8.32 29.23 -5.47
N PHE A 356 -8.84 29.37 -6.67
CA PHE A 356 -9.90 30.29 -7.06
C PHE A 356 -11.04 29.48 -7.69
N ASP A 357 -12.25 30.02 -7.61
CA ASP A 357 -13.40 29.41 -8.28
C ASP A 357 -13.22 29.32 -9.79
N PHE A 358 -13.90 28.35 -10.40
CA PHE A 358 -14.14 28.36 -11.83
C PHE A 358 -14.93 29.63 -12.20
N THR A 359 -14.49 30.32 -13.24
CA THR A 359 -15.16 31.51 -13.75
C THR A 359 -15.50 31.32 -15.22
N GLU A 360 -14.79 31.97 -16.13
CA GLU A 360 -14.98 31.81 -17.58
C GLU A 360 -14.11 30.72 -18.20
N GLY A 361 -13.40 29.93 -17.38
CA GLY A 361 -12.43 28.92 -17.81
C GLY A 361 -12.00 28.04 -16.65
N PRO A 362 -10.89 27.31 -16.79
CA PRO A 362 -10.34 26.47 -15.77
C PRO A 362 -10.00 27.24 -14.49
N ALA A 363 -10.08 26.56 -13.32
CA ALA A 363 -9.80 27.17 -12.03
C ALA A 363 -8.28 27.29 -11.79
N ALA A 364 -7.82 28.42 -11.28
CA ALA A 364 -6.43 28.58 -10.87
C ALA A 364 -6.22 27.93 -9.52
N VAL A 365 -5.17 27.10 -9.39
CA VAL A 365 -4.81 26.37 -8.18
C VAL A 365 -3.31 26.44 -7.93
N LEU A 366 -2.92 26.37 -6.64
CA LEU A 366 -1.53 26.38 -6.20
C LEU A 366 -1.18 25.02 -5.58
N THR A 367 -0.06 24.44 -6.03
CA THR A 367 0.53 23.22 -5.45
C THR A 367 1.98 23.49 -5.06
N GLY A 368 2.26 23.63 -3.77
CA GLY A 368 3.57 24.08 -3.30
C GLY A 368 3.85 25.51 -3.72
N ARG A 369 4.71 25.70 -4.72
CA ARG A 369 5.03 27.03 -5.32
C ARG A 369 4.63 27.11 -6.79
N ARG A 370 3.94 26.13 -7.31
CA ARG A 370 3.57 26.04 -8.70
C ARG A 370 2.09 26.34 -8.89
N TRP A 371 1.80 27.39 -9.68
CA TRP A 371 0.46 27.67 -10.15
C TRP A 371 0.12 26.82 -11.38
N ALA A 372 -1.14 26.42 -11.48
CA ALA A 372 -1.71 25.77 -12.64
C ALA A 372 -3.18 26.18 -12.81
N PHE A 373 -3.75 25.96 -13.98
CA PHE A 373 -5.19 25.93 -14.19
C PHE A 373 -5.66 24.50 -14.34
N VAL A 374 -6.75 24.14 -13.66
CA VAL A 374 -7.33 22.80 -13.70
C VAL A 374 -8.74 22.81 -14.26
N ASP A 375 -9.12 21.74 -14.95
CA ASP A 375 -10.48 21.52 -15.43
C ASP A 375 -11.41 21.03 -14.30
N THR A 376 -12.70 20.84 -14.60
CA THR A 376 -13.70 20.38 -13.64
C THR A 376 -13.48 18.96 -13.11
N ALA A 377 -12.59 18.19 -13.72
CA ALA A 377 -12.17 16.87 -13.24
C ALA A 377 -10.87 16.91 -12.44
N GLY A 378 -10.24 18.08 -12.31
CA GLY A 378 -8.97 18.27 -11.60
C GLY A 378 -7.73 17.99 -12.45
N ARG A 379 -7.88 17.83 -13.75
CA ARG A 379 -6.74 17.65 -14.68
C ARG A 379 -6.11 19.01 -14.98
N GLU A 380 -4.80 19.03 -15.07
CA GLU A 380 -4.10 20.26 -15.48
C GLU A 380 -4.47 20.63 -16.92
N ALA A 381 -5.04 21.80 -17.06
CA ALA A 381 -5.40 22.40 -18.35
C ALA A 381 -4.31 23.33 -18.87
N LEU A 382 -3.68 24.12 -17.98
CA LEU A 382 -2.57 25.02 -18.32
C LEU A 382 -1.52 25.00 -17.20
N CYS A 383 -0.26 24.85 -17.58
CA CYS A 383 0.89 24.99 -16.68
C CYS A 383 1.25 26.48 -16.52
N MET A 384 1.38 26.93 -15.28
CA MET A 384 1.77 28.32 -14.94
C MET A 384 3.08 28.34 -14.17
N GLU A 385 4.04 27.49 -14.55
CA GLU A 385 5.35 27.41 -13.91
C GLU A 385 6.10 28.75 -14.03
N GLY A 386 6.74 29.15 -12.93
CA GLY A 386 7.53 30.37 -12.83
C GLY A 386 6.72 31.67 -12.68
N PHE A 387 5.42 31.59 -12.48
CA PHE A 387 4.61 32.74 -12.09
C PHE A 387 4.44 32.81 -10.58
N ASP A 388 4.60 34.01 -10.00
CA ASP A 388 4.49 34.27 -8.57
C ASP A 388 3.02 34.28 -8.10
N ALA A 389 2.12 34.76 -8.97
CA ALA A 389 0.68 34.84 -8.74
C ALA A 389 -0.12 34.68 -10.03
N VAL A 390 -1.32 34.13 -9.91
CA VAL A 390 -2.26 33.95 -11.04
C VAL A 390 -3.65 34.33 -10.55
N LYS A 391 -4.44 35.00 -11.40
CA LYS A 391 -5.85 35.35 -11.15
C LYS A 391 -6.77 34.53 -12.06
N PRO A 392 -8.04 34.34 -11.68
CA PRO A 392 -9.03 33.65 -12.52
C PRO A 392 -9.21 34.30 -13.89
N PHE A 393 -9.71 33.54 -14.86
CA PHE A 393 -10.07 34.02 -16.19
C PHE A 393 -11.22 35.05 -16.09
N ARG A 394 -11.02 36.19 -16.74
CA ARG A 394 -12.08 37.21 -16.96
C ARG A 394 -11.90 37.83 -18.35
N ASN A 395 -13.01 37.97 -19.06
CA ASN A 395 -13.02 38.47 -20.46
C ASN A 395 -12.05 37.68 -21.37
N GLY A 396 -12.02 36.35 -21.20
CA GLY A 396 -11.21 35.44 -22.01
C GLY A 396 -9.72 35.37 -21.66
N CYS A 397 -9.24 36.14 -20.66
CA CYS A 397 -7.85 36.16 -20.22
C CYS A 397 -7.71 36.04 -18.73
N ALA A 398 -6.65 35.38 -18.25
CA ALA A 398 -6.18 35.43 -16.90
C ALA A 398 -5.01 36.42 -16.76
N VAL A 399 -4.87 37.05 -15.59
CA VAL A 399 -3.71 37.87 -15.26
C VAL A 399 -2.76 37.04 -14.41
N ALA A 400 -1.49 37.00 -14.83
CA ALA A 400 -0.42 36.36 -14.08
C ALA A 400 0.70 37.37 -13.76
N GLU A 401 1.40 37.16 -12.64
CA GLU A 401 2.52 38.01 -12.22
C GLU A 401 3.80 37.17 -12.16
N ARG A 402 4.90 37.73 -12.66
CA ARG A 402 6.23 37.13 -12.55
C ARG A 402 7.29 38.22 -12.45
N ASN A 403 8.10 38.16 -11.37
CA ASN A 403 9.15 39.16 -11.10
C ASN A 403 8.63 40.60 -11.17
N GLY A 404 7.45 40.88 -10.57
CA GLY A 404 6.83 42.20 -10.57
C GLY A 404 6.24 42.67 -11.90
N CYS A 405 6.34 41.87 -12.97
CA CYS A 405 5.70 42.16 -14.25
C CYS A 405 4.37 41.43 -14.40
N ARG A 406 3.38 42.08 -15.02
CA ARG A 406 2.08 41.49 -15.30
C ARG A 406 1.98 40.94 -16.74
N TYR A 407 1.25 39.86 -16.86
CA TYR A 407 1.04 39.15 -18.12
C TYR A 407 -0.43 38.80 -18.27
N ALA A 408 -0.95 38.92 -19.51
CA ALA A 408 -2.22 38.29 -19.87
C ALA A 408 -1.95 36.90 -20.43
N VAL A 409 -2.75 35.93 -19.96
CA VAL A 409 -2.69 34.54 -20.41
C VAL A 409 -4.04 34.18 -21.01
N ASP A 410 -4.09 33.78 -22.27
CA ASP A 410 -5.32 33.35 -22.92
C ASP A 410 -5.64 31.87 -22.59
N ARG A 411 -6.84 31.40 -22.97
CA ARG A 411 -7.30 30.01 -22.73
C ARG A 411 -6.46 28.94 -23.47
N ARG A 412 -5.55 29.34 -24.37
CA ARG A 412 -4.61 28.45 -25.05
C ARG A 412 -3.21 28.48 -24.43
N GLY A 413 -3.06 29.19 -23.28
CA GLY A 413 -1.77 29.34 -22.60
C GLY A 413 -0.80 30.31 -23.25
N ARG A 414 -1.21 31.12 -24.24
CA ARG A 414 -0.35 32.12 -24.81
C ARG A 414 -0.23 33.30 -23.86
N VAL A 415 1.01 33.68 -23.59
CA VAL A 415 1.38 34.71 -22.61
C VAL A 415 1.79 35.98 -23.34
N ARG A 416 1.24 37.14 -22.95
CA ARG A 416 1.60 38.46 -23.45
C ARG A 416 1.87 39.35 -22.24
N LYS A 417 3.03 40.03 -22.23
CA LYS A 417 3.35 41.05 -21.23
C LYS A 417 2.38 42.23 -21.34
N LEU A 418 1.92 42.70 -20.19
CA LEU A 418 1.10 43.91 -20.12
C LEU A 418 2.02 45.09 -19.82
N ASP A 419 2.02 46.06 -20.72
CA ASP A 419 2.68 47.33 -20.49
C ASP A 419 1.80 48.15 -19.57
N ILE A 420 2.28 48.37 -18.32
CA ILE A 420 1.62 49.19 -17.31
C ILE A 420 2.55 50.36 -17.01
#